data_d3603f2c2e6388dbc08c58fbb06fab20
#
_entry.id   d3603f2c2e6388dbc08c58fbb06fab20
#
_cell.length_a   1.000
_cell.length_b   1.000
_cell.length_c   1.000
_cell.angle_alpha   90.00
_cell.angle_beta   90.00
_cell.angle_gamma   90.00
#
_symmetry.space_group_name_H-M   'P 1'
#
loop_
_entity.id
_entity.type
_entity.pdbx_description
1 polymer ?
#
loop_
_entity_poly.entity_id
_entity_poly.type
_entity_poly.pdbx_seq_one_letter_code
_entity_poly.pdbx_strand_id
1 'polypeptide(L)'
;MKRQVTFRLDDTNSFAPLTKEYFTGSGFKKISETENQITFKKGNALLNMVTFNPLNWKSKVDVILQNNIVVADFDINTFGQLTTPKEEKLWDTFVENYKVSVTDKLDLASENQKQLIETKQDSLKQVKWALLGALVVGVPCGVLAYFTGVDALAGMGAAFGAIFFMMYKINKEREKNAP
;
A
#
# COMPACT_ATOMS: atom_id res chain seq x y z
N MET A 1 2.96 1.37 -7.90
CA MET A 1 1.95 0.32 -8.14
C MET A 1 0.74 0.99 -8.76
N LYS A 2 0.18 0.43 -9.83
CA LYS A 2 -1.02 0.97 -10.47
C LYS A 2 -2.15 -0.03 -10.38
N ARG A 3 -3.37 0.46 -10.18
CA ARG A 3 -4.62 -0.32 -10.18
C ARG A 3 -5.69 0.45 -10.94
N GLN A 4 -6.59 -0.25 -11.56
CA GLN A 4 -7.72 0.34 -12.27
C GLN A 4 -8.96 -0.51 -12.02
N VAL A 5 -10.08 0.14 -11.85
CA VAL A 5 -11.39 -0.50 -11.88
C VAL A 5 -12.31 0.22 -12.85
N THR A 6 -13.06 -0.56 -13.61
CA THR A 6 -14.06 -0.06 -14.55
C THR A 6 -15.38 -0.76 -14.27
N PHE A 7 -16.45 0.01 -14.17
CA PHE A 7 -17.79 -0.54 -13.95
C PHE A 7 -18.87 0.40 -14.52
N ARG A 8 -20.05 -0.16 -14.74
CA ARG A 8 -21.20 0.59 -15.19
C ARG A 8 -22.00 1.09 -13.99
N LEU A 9 -22.51 2.32 -14.10
CA LEU A 9 -23.34 2.95 -13.08
C LEU A 9 -24.68 3.32 -13.69
N ASP A 10 -25.77 2.76 -13.17
CA ASP A 10 -27.12 3.00 -13.70
C ASP A 10 -27.65 4.38 -13.26
N ASP A 11 -27.34 4.81 -12.03
CA ASP A 11 -27.72 6.11 -11.48
C ASP A 11 -26.51 7.06 -11.43
N THR A 12 -26.31 7.82 -12.48
CA THR A 12 -25.18 8.76 -12.59
C THR A 12 -25.26 9.93 -11.61
N ASN A 13 -26.45 10.26 -11.07
CA ASN A 13 -26.60 11.32 -10.09
C ASN A 13 -25.92 10.96 -8.76
N SER A 14 -25.83 9.69 -8.44
CA SER A 14 -25.18 9.19 -7.23
C SER A 14 -23.64 9.14 -7.35
N PHE A 15 -23.08 9.27 -8.54
CA PHE A 15 -21.64 9.17 -8.81
C PHE A 15 -20.80 10.08 -7.90
N ALA A 16 -21.01 11.39 -8.02
CA ALA A 16 -20.16 12.35 -7.33
C ALA A 16 -20.32 12.29 -5.79
N PRO A 17 -21.53 12.19 -5.22
CA PRO A 17 -21.70 12.03 -3.78
C PRO A 17 -21.01 10.78 -3.22
N LEU A 18 -21.30 9.60 -3.76
CA LEU A 18 -20.77 8.32 -3.26
C LEU A 18 -19.25 8.22 -3.46
N THR A 19 -18.75 8.67 -4.62
CA THR A 19 -17.30 8.73 -4.86
C THR A 19 -16.59 9.62 -3.84
N LYS A 20 -17.13 10.80 -3.56
CA LYS A 20 -16.56 11.70 -2.56
C LYS A 20 -16.61 11.08 -1.16
N GLU A 21 -17.72 10.52 -0.77
CA GLU A 21 -17.90 9.86 0.53
C GLU A 21 -16.86 8.75 0.74
N TYR A 22 -16.73 7.82 -0.23
CA TYR A 22 -15.78 6.72 -0.15
C TYR A 22 -14.34 7.19 0.04
N PHE A 23 -13.87 8.09 -0.81
CA PHE A 23 -12.48 8.55 -0.75
C PHE A 23 -12.21 9.48 0.44
N THR A 24 -13.11 10.39 0.78
CA THR A 24 -12.90 11.26 1.95
C THR A 24 -13.02 10.49 3.26
N GLY A 25 -13.96 9.56 3.37
CA GLY A 25 -14.07 8.62 4.50
C GLY A 25 -12.81 7.76 4.66
N SER A 26 -12.14 7.45 3.56
CA SER A 26 -10.84 6.76 3.55
C SER A 26 -9.63 7.68 3.76
N GLY A 27 -9.84 8.98 4.03
CA GLY A 27 -8.79 9.96 4.33
C GLY A 27 -8.07 10.55 3.12
N PHE A 28 -8.64 10.42 1.92
CA PHE A 28 -8.17 11.12 0.74
C PHE A 28 -8.68 12.57 0.73
N LYS A 29 -7.89 13.46 0.15
CA LYS A 29 -8.28 14.86 -0.09
C LYS A 29 -8.66 15.04 -1.54
N LYS A 30 -9.82 15.62 -1.80
CA LYS A 30 -10.23 16.04 -3.14
C LYS A 30 -9.33 17.17 -3.62
N ILE A 31 -8.77 17.05 -4.81
CA ILE A 31 -7.86 18.04 -5.41
C ILE A 31 -8.55 18.83 -6.51
N SER A 32 -9.33 18.15 -7.35
CA SER A 32 -10.09 18.77 -8.42
C SER A 32 -11.40 18.03 -8.64
N GLU A 33 -12.38 18.75 -9.14
CA GLU A 33 -13.68 18.20 -9.52
C GLU A 33 -14.17 18.98 -10.75
N THR A 34 -14.57 18.23 -11.76
CA THR A 34 -15.32 18.67 -12.92
C THR A 34 -16.60 17.87 -13.00
N GLU A 35 -17.47 18.17 -13.95
CA GLU A 35 -18.73 17.44 -14.13
C GLU A 35 -18.53 15.92 -14.24
N ASN A 36 -17.48 15.50 -14.94
CA ASN A 36 -17.26 14.08 -15.28
C ASN A 36 -15.98 13.49 -14.66
N GLN A 37 -15.22 14.26 -13.88
CA GLN A 37 -13.95 13.78 -13.31
C GLN A 37 -13.72 14.34 -11.91
N ILE A 38 -13.29 13.47 -11.01
CA ILE A 38 -12.87 13.84 -9.65
C ILE A 38 -11.49 13.27 -9.39
N THR A 39 -10.57 14.12 -8.92
CA THR A 39 -9.22 13.69 -8.55
C THR A 39 -9.03 13.78 -7.04
N PHE A 40 -8.49 12.71 -6.47
CA PHE A 40 -8.14 12.62 -5.06
C PHE A 40 -6.65 12.38 -4.86
N LYS A 41 -6.12 12.83 -3.72
CA LYS A 41 -4.75 12.52 -3.28
C LYS A 41 -4.72 12.18 -1.81
N LYS A 42 -3.79 11.32 -1.44
CA LYS A 42 -3.49 10.96 -0.06
C LYS A 42 -2.00 10.74 0.13
N GLY A 43 -1.54 10.91 1.37
CA GLY A 43 -0.18 10.59 1.76
C GLY A 43 0.88 11.58 1.25
N ASN A 44 2.10 11.28 1.62
CA ASN A 44 3.29 12.06 1.30
C ASN A 44 4.47 11.09 1.12
N ALA A 45 5.36 11.37 0.17
CA ALA A 45 6.46 10.48 -0.19
C ALA A 45 7.44 10.23 0.97
N LEU A 46 7.67 11.20 1.85
CA LEU A 46 8.55 11.03 3.02
C LEU A 46 7.90 10.13 4.07
N LEU A 47 6.59 10.26 4.29
CA LEU A 47 5.85 9.42 5.22
C LEU A 47 5.72 7.97 4.72
N ASN A 48 5.83 7.73 3.41
CA ASN A 48 5.85 6.37 2.88
C ASN A 48 6.93 5.53 3.56
N MET A 49 8.12 6.07 3.77
CA MET A 49 9.27 5.32 4.30
C MET A 49 9.11 4.89 5.76
N VAL A 50 8.18 5.49 6.49
CA VAL A 50 8.00 5.24 7.95
C VAL A 50 6.61 4.73 8.33
N THR A 51 5.67 4.67 7.38
CA THR A 51 4.31 4.20 7.67
C THR A 51 4.16 2.69 7.45
N PHE A 52 3.59 2.01 8.45
CA PHE A 52 3.13 0.63 8.33
C PHE A 52 1.67 0.52 7.87
N ASN A 53 1.08 1.64 7.45
CA ASN A 53 -0.27 1.66 6.92
C ASN A 53 -0.22 1.86 5.39
N PRO A 54 -0.42 0.79 4.58
CA PRO A 54 -0.34 0.88 3.13
C PRO A 54 -1.35 1.85 2.52
N LEU A 55 -2.52 2.02 3.14
CA LEU A 55 -3.53 2.98 2.69
C LEU A 55 -3.14 4.45 2.97
N ASN A 56 -2.05 4.71 3.71
CA ASN A 56 -1.49 6.04 3.89
C ASN A 56 -0.34 6.35 2.92
N TRP A 57 0.02 5.42 2.06
CA TRP A 57 1.02 5.70 1.04
C TRP A 57 0.57 6.82 0.12
N LYS A 58 1.54 7.58 -0.36
CA LYS A 58 1.27 8.64 -1.34
C LYS A 58 0.57 8.03 -2.53
N SER A 59 -0.67 8.44 -2.76
CA SER A 59 -1.49 7.93 -3.84
C SER A 59 -2.30 9.05 -4.48
N LYS A 60 -2.56 8.89 -5.77
CA LYS A 60 -3.45 9.70 -6.58
C LYS A 60 -4.53 8.80 -7.15
N VAL A 61 -5.76 9.25 -7.12
CA VAL A 61 -6.88 8.56 -7.75
C VAL A 61 -7.57 9.54 -8.69
N ASP A 62 -7.67 9.15 -9.94
CA ASP A 62 -8.45 9.87 -10.95
C ASP A 62 -9.69 9.04 -11.27
N VAL A 63 -10.86 9.59 -11.03
CA VAL A 63 -12.13 8.92 -11.28
C VAL A 63 -12.88 9.68 -12.37
N ILE A 64 -13.23 8.98 -13.45
CA ILE A 64 -13.88 9.55 -14.62
C ILE A 64 -15.20 8.83 -14.85
N LEU A 65 -16.26 9.60 -15.08
CA LEU A 65 -17.56 9.10 -15.51
C LEU A 65 -17.78 9.48 -16.99
N GLN A 66 -17.93 8.48 -17.85
CA GLN A 66 -18.21 8.70 -19.28
C GLN A 66 -19.21 7.65 -19.77
N ASN A 67 -20.31 8.08 -20.37
CA ASN A 67 -21.34 7.18 -20.91
C ASN A 67 -21.83 6.12 -19.91
N ASN A 68 -22.10 6.51 -18.67
CA ASN A 68 -22.48 5.64 -17.57
C ASN A 68 -21.40 4.61 -17.16
N ILE A 69 -20.19 4.76 -17.65
CA ILE A 69 -19.04 3.93 -17.26
C ILE A 69 -18.15 4.77 -16.36
N VAL A 70 -17.88 4.23 -15.18
CA VAL A 70 -16.91 4.79 -14.23
C VAL A 70 -15.57 4.09 -14.47
N VAL A 71 -14.52 4.87 -14.65
CA VAL A 71 -13.14 4.41 -14.68
C VAL A 71 -12.39 5.09 -13.54
N ALA A 72 -11.85 4.31 -12.63
CA ALA A 72 -11.03 4.82 -11.54
C ALA A 72 -9.59 4.29 -11.66
N ASP A 73 -8.65 5.20 -11.85
CA ASP A 73 -7.22 4.94 -11.95
C ASP A 73 -6.54 5.30 -10.62
N PHE A 74 -5.87 4.30 -10.04
CA PHE A 74 -5.13 4.43 -8.80
C PHE A 74 -3.63 4.41 -9.10
N ASP A 75 -2.94 5.49 -8.81
CA ASP A 75 -1.47 5.57 -8.85
C ASP A 75 -0.94 5.61 -7.42
N ILE A 76 -0.37 4.49 -6.99
CA ILE A 76 0.10 4.26 -5.63
C ILE A 76 1.63 4.25 -5.64
N ASN A 77 2.23 5.23 -4.99
CA ASN A 77 3.68 5.34 -4.90
C ASN A 77 4.22 4.38 -3.84
N THR A 78 4.94 3.36 -4.27
CA THR A 78 5.60 2.35 -3.43
C THR A 78 7.09 2.61 -3.27
N PHE A 79 7.57 3.80 -3.63
CA PHE A 79 8.99 4.13 -3.47
C PHE A 79 9.42 4.05 -2.01
N GLY A 80 10.52 3.33 -1.75
CA GLY A 80 11.03 3.09 -0.40
C GLY A 80 10.28 1.99 0.38
N GLN A 81 9.32 1.28 -0.25
CA GLN A 81 8.58 0.19 0.35
C GLN A 81 8.94 -1.15 -0.30
N LEU A 82 9.06 -2.19 0.52
CA LEU A 82 9.05 -3.58 0.08
C LEU A 82 7.61 -4.10 0.24
N THR A 83 6.86 -4.05 -0.85
CA THR A 83 5.45 -4.44 -0.83
C THR A 83 5.29 -5.94 -0.58
N THR A 84 4.42 -6.27 0.37
CA THR A 84 4.03 -7.65 0.67
C THR A 84 2.80 -8.06 -0.14
N PRO A 85 2.56 -9.38 -0.37
CA PRO A 85 1.34 -9.85 -1.02
C PRO A 85 0.05 -9.40 -0.33
N LYS A 86 0.07 -9.25 0.99
CA LYS A 86 -1.11 -8.76 1.73
C LYS A 86 -1.37 -7.28 1.53
N GLU A 87 -0.33 -6.47 1.39
CA GLU A 87 -0.48 -5.05 1.06
C GLU A 87 -0.98 -4.85 -0.36
N GLU A 88 -0.52 -5.69 -1.31
CA GLU A 88 -1.05 -5.70 -2.67
C GLU A 88 -2.54 -6.08 -2.66
N LYS A 89 -2.91 -7.17 -1.97
CA LYS A 89 -4.30 -7.61 -1.82
C LYS A 89 -5.18 -6.57 -1.11
N LEU A 90 -4.65 -5.86 -0.11
CA LEU A 90 -5.38 -4.78 0.56
C LEU A 90 -5.79 -3.68 -0.43
N TRP A 91 -4.87 -3.29 -1.32
CA TRP A 91 -5.17 -2.33 -2.38
C TRP A 91 -6.16 -2.88 -3.39
N ASP A 92 -6.03 -4.16 -3.79
CA ASP A 92 -6.98 -4.80 -4.71
C ASP A 92 -8.39 -4.82 -4.12
N THR A 93 -8.50 -5.17 -2.83
CA THR A 93 -9.79 -5.13 -2.14
C THR A 93 -10.31 -3.70 -1.96
N PHE A 94 -9.45 -2.75 -1.64
CA PHE A 94 -9.85 -1.34 -1.52
C PHE A 94 -10.42 -0.81 -2.85
N VAL A 95 -9.82 -1.18 -3.97
CA VAL A 95 -10.28 -0.82 -5.31
C VAL A 95 -11.63 -1.48 -5.64
N GLU A 96 -11.80 -2.78 -5.33
CA GLU A 96 -13.07 -3.48 -5.56
C GLU A 96 -14.19 -2.97 -4.62
N ASN A 97 -13.86 -2.68 -3.35
CA ASN A 97 -14.79 -2.09 -2.40
C ASN A 97 -15.29 -0.70 -2.85
N TYR A 98 -14.46 0.07 -3.55
CA TYR A 98 -14.91 1.31 -4.17
C TYR A 98 -16.03 1.05 -5.18
N LYS A 99 -15.85 0.08 -6.09
CA LYS A 99 -16.89 -0.29 -7.05
C LYS A 99 -18.17 -0.70 -6.33
N VAL A 100 -18.09 -1.65 -5.40
CA VAL A 100 -19.26 -2.15 -4.63
C VAL A 100 -19.95 -1.01 -3.87
N SER A 101 -19.18 -0.11 -3.26
CA SER A 101 -19.71 1.04 -2.52
C SER A 101 -20.54 1.97 -3.41
N VAL A 102 -20.10 2.18 -4.65
CA VAL A 102 -20.79 3.09 -5.59
C VAL A 102 -21.95 2.39 -6.30
N THR A 103 -21.81 1.09 -6.68
CA THR A 103 -22.89 0.34 -7.38
C THR A 103 -24.01 -0.04 -6.43
N ASP A 104 -23.68 -0.56 -5.26
CA ASP A 104 -24.64 -1.17 -4.34
C ASP A 104 -25.02 -0.21 -3.20
N LYS A 105 -24.41 0.98 -3.17
CA LYS A 105 -24.64 2.04 -2.16
C LYS A 105 -24.36 1.55 -0.73
N LEU A 106 -23.29 0.72 -0.57
CA LEU A 106 -22.89 0.13 0.70
C LEU A 106 -21.74 0.91 1.34
N ASP A 107 -21.81 1.15 2.65
CA ASP A 107 -20.68 1.65 3.43
C ASP A 107 -19.74 0.49 3.81
N LEU A 108 -18.58 0.43 3.15
CA LEU A 108 -17.56 -0.58 3.38
C LEU A 108 -16.35 -0.05 4.19
N ALA A 109 -16.50 1.07 4.89
CA ALA A 109 -15.43 1.67 5.68
C ALA A 109 -14.93 0.72 6.78
N SER A 110 -15.86 0.01 7.45
CA SER A 110 -15.53 -0.97 8.49
C SER A 110 -14.74 -2.17 7.95
N GLU A 111 -15.09 -2.66 6.77
CA GLU A 111 -14.40 -3.78 6.12
C GLU A 111 -12.98 -3.38 5.70
N ASN A 112 -12.82 -2.21 5.08
CA ASN A 112 -11.52 -1.64 4.75
C ASN A 112 -10.64 -1.49 5.99
N GLN A 113 -11.20 -1.07 7.13
CA GLN A 113 -10.46 -0.91 8.37
C GLN A 113 -10.02 -2.24 8.97
N LYS A 114 -10.87 -3.27 8.93
CA LYS A 114 -10.53 -4.63 9.40
C LYS A 114 -9.36 -5.20 8.61
N GLN A 115 -9.41 -5.16 7.29
CA GLN A 115 -8.33 -5.64 6.43
C GLN A 115 -7.03 -4.85 6.64
N LEU A 116 -7.14 -3.54 6.91
CA LEU A 116 -5.99 -2.72 7.26
C LEU A 116 -5.30 -3.20 8.55
N ILE A 117 -6.07 -3.55 9.59
CA ILE A 117 -5.51 -4.05 10.87
C ILE A 117 -4.76 -5.36 10.64
N GLU A 118 -5.33 -6.29 9.88
CA GLU A 118 -4.69 -7.57 9.55
C GLU A 118 -3.39 -7.36 8.76
N THR A 119 -3.41 -6.46 7.77
CA THR A 119 -2.23 -6.15 6.96
C THR A 119 -1.12 -5.49 7.78
N LYS A 120 -1.46 -4.58 8.69
CA LYS A 120 -0.48 -3.96 9.62
C LYS A 120 0.21 -4.97 10.52
N GLN A 121 -0.53 -5.95 11.03
CA GLN A 121 0.07 -7.01 11.87
C GLN A 121 1.10 -7.82 11.09
N ASP A 122 0.86 -8.06 9.82
CA ASP A 122 1.81 -8.78 8.97
C ASP A 122 3.02 -7.93 8.60
N SER A 123 2.84 -6.65 8.30
CA SER A 123 3.97 -5.74 8.07
C SER A 123 4.90 -5.68 9.31
N LEU A 124 4.34 -5.69 10.51
CA LEU A 124 5.13 -5.78 11.75
C LEU A 124 5.91 -7.11 11.89
N LYS A 125 5.37 -8.22 11.38
CA LYS A 125 6.13 -9.48 11.33
C LYS A 125 7.34 -9.40 10.40
N GLN A 126 7.23 -8.66 9.28
CA GLN A 126 8.36 -8.45 8.36
C GLN A 126 9.50 -7.68 9.04
N VAL A 127 9.19 -6.69 9.89
CA VAL A 127 10.20 -5.97 10.68
C VAL A 127 10.98 -6.91 11.60
N LYS A 128 10.34 -7.91 12.20
CA LYS A 128 11.04 -8.92 13.00
C LYS A 128 12.04 -9.73 12.19
N TRP A 129 11.70 -10.07 10.94
CA TRP A 129 12.63 -10.75 10.04
C TRP A 129 13.78 -9.85 9.60
N ALA A 130 13.53 -8.56 9.36
CA ALA A 130 14.57 -7.59 9.10
C ALA A 130 15.56 -7.47 10.27
N LEU A 131 15.06 -7.39 11.51
CA LEU A 131 15.89 -7.35 12.70
C LEU A 131 16.72 -8.63 12.87
N LEU A 132 16.11 -9.79 12.63
CA LEU A 132 16.83 -11.06 12.68
C LEU A 132 17.96 -11.08 11.65
N GLY A 133 17.70 -10.65 10.41
CA GLY A 133 18.69 -10.56 9.36
C GLY A 133 19.83 -9.57 9.69
N ALA A 134 19.48 -8.41 10.27
CA ALA A 134 20.47 -7.44 10.73
C ALA A 134 21.40 -8.03 11.78
N LEU A 135 20.87 -8.83 12.71
CA LEU A 135 21.69 -9.49 13.73
C LEU A 135 22.57 -10.61 13.13
N VAL A 136 21.97 -11.50 12.33
CA VAL A 136 22.69 -12.67 11.77
C VAL A 136 23.85 -12.27 10.85
N VAL A 137 23.70 -11.21 10.09
CA VAL A 137 24.74 -10.71 9.16
C VAL A 137 25.53 -9.57 9.78
N GLY A 138 24.87 -8.66 10.50
CA GLY A 138 25.50 -7.48 11.08
C GLY A 138 26.51 -7.80 12.17
N VAL A 139 26.23 -8.80 13.03
CA VAL A 139 27.17 -9.17 14.11
C VAL A 139 28.47 -9.72 13.54
N PRO A 140 28.51 -10.70 12.63
CA PRO A 140 29.76 -11.13 12.00
C PRO A 140 30.49 -10.01 11.27
N CYS A 141 29.78 -9.15 10.54
CA CYS A 141 30.38 -7.99 9.88
C CYS A 141 30.92 -6.97 10.88
N GLY A 142 30.29 -6.80 12.03
CA GLY A 142 30.79 -5.95 13.12
C GLY A 142 32.09 -6.48 13.72
N VAL A 143 32.20 -7.79 13.91
CA VAL A 143 33.45 -8.44 14.35
C VAL A 143 34.58 -8.21 13.32
N LEU A 144 34.28 -8.40 12.03
CA LEU A 144 35.24 -8.11 10.95
C LEU A 144 35.63 -6.62 10.91
N ALA A 145 34.67 -5.70 11.11
CA ALA A 145 34.95 -4.26 11.18
C ALA A 145 35.96 -3.95 12.30
N TYR A 146 35.78 -4.56 13.47
CA TYR A 146 36.69 -4.39 14.59
C TYR A 146 38.11 -4.85 14.27
N PHE A 147 38.29 -5.99 13.61
CA PHE A 147 39.64 -6.49 13.26
C PHE A 147 40.28 -5.79 12.08
N THR A 148 39.49 -5.25 11.14
CA THR A 148 39.99 -4.57 9.94
C THR A 148 40.11 -3.05 10.07
N GLY A 149 39.47 -2.48 11.11
CA GLY A 149 39.41 -1.02 11.28
C GLY A 149 38.46 -0.33 10.30
N VAL A 150 37.61 -1.08 9.58
CA VAL A 150 36.65 -0.54 8.58
C VAL A 150 35.23 -0.53 9.16
N ASP A 151 34.90 0.52 9.90
CA ASP A 151 33.61 0.64 10.63
C ASP A 151 32.37 0.53 9.71
N ALA A 152 32.48 0.94 8.44
CA ALA A 152 31.39 0.84 7.49
C ALA A 152 30.90 -0.60 7.26
N LEU A 153 31.74 -1.62 7.47
CA LEU A 153 31.36 -3.03 7.31
C LEU A 153 30.23 -3.45 8.24
N ALA A 154 30.21 -2.98 9.48
CA ALA A 154 29.17 -3.31 10.45
C ALA A 154 27.79 -2.80 10.00
N GLY A 155 27.74 -1.53 9.59
CA GLY A 155 26.49 -0.90 9.10
C GLY A 155 25.98 -1.51 7.81
N MET A 156 26.87 -1.75 6.85
CA MET A 156 26.53 -2.40 5.58
C MET A 156 26.03 -3.84 5.82
N GLY A 157 26.72 -4.62 6.64
CA GLY A 157 26.32 -5.98 6.94
C GLY A 157 24.92 -6.07 7.59
N ALA A 158 24.64 -5.18 8.54
CA ALA A 158 23.33 -5.11 9.17
C ALA A 158 22.23 -4.73 8.16
N ALA A 159 22.48 -3.73 7.29
CA ALA A 159 21.52 -3.30 6.27
C ALA A 159 21.26 -4.40 5.23
N PHE A 160 22.29 -5.02 4.69
CA PHE A 160 22.15 -6.14 3.74
C PHE A 160 21.41 -7.33 4.37
N GLY A 161 21.76 -7.72 5.61
CA GLY A 161 21.10 -8.79 6.32
C GLY A 161 19.62 -8.52 6.51
N ALA A 162 19.25 -7.32 6.95
CA ALA A 162 17.87 -6.91 7.12
C ALA A 162 17.07 -7.04 5.82
N ILE A 163 17.58 -6.45 4.73
CA ILE A 163 16.92 -6.48 3.41
C ILE A 163 16.81 -7.92 2.90
N PHE A 164 17.87 -8.70 2.96
CA PHE A 164 17.90 -10.06 2.44
C PHE A 164 16.86 -10.96 3.15
N PHE A 165 16.85 -10.96 4.48
CA PHE A 165 15.90 -11.79 5.25
C PHE A 165 14.46 -11.36 5.04
N MET A 166 14.20 -10.05 4.94
CA MET A 166 12.87 -9.54 4.64
C MET A 166 12.41 -9.95 3.24
N MET A 167 13.26 -9.79 2.22
CA MET A 167 12.95 -10.20 0.85
C MET A 167 12.73 -11.72 0.73
N TYR A 168 13.60 -12.52 1.39
CA TYR A 168 13.44 -13.96 1.43
C TYR A 168 12.07 -14.37 1.98
N LYS A 169 11.65 -13.72 3.08
CA LYS A 169 10.35 -14.01 3.69
C LYS A 169 9.18 -13.60 2.78
N ILE A 170 9.25 -12.43 2.19
CA ILE A 170 8.23 -11.95 1.24
C ILE A 170 8.10 -12.89 0.04
N ASN A 171 9.22 -13.30 -0.57
CA ASN A 171 9.20 -14.21 -1.71
C ASN A 171 8.60 -15.57 -1.34
N LYS A 172 8.96 -16.11 -0.17
CA LYS A 172 8.37 -17.37 0.33
C LYS A 172 6.86 -17.27 0.57
N GLU A 173 6.37 -16.11 0.96
CA GLU A 173 4.92 -15.86 1.10
C GLU A 173 4.25 -15.74 -0.26
N ARG A 174 4.90 -15.12 -1.25
CA ARG A 174 4.40 -15.06 -2.63
C ARG A 174 4.26 -16.44 -3.25
N GLU A 175 5.26 -17.32 -3.09
CA GLU A 175 5.23 -18.69 -3.58
C GLU A 175 4.08 -19.50 -2.96
N LYS A 176 3.78 -19.30 -1.68
CA LYS A 176 2.68 -19.99 -1.01
C LYS A 176 1.29 -19.52 -1.43
N ASN A 177 1.19 -18.29 -1.93
CA ASN A 177 -0.07 -17.68 -2.35
C ASN A 177 -0.22 -17.63 -3.88
N ALA A 178 0.76 -18.17 -4.62
CA ALA A 178 0.64 -18.38 -6.07
C ALA A 178 -0.44 -19.45 -6.33
N PRO A 179 -1.34 -19.23 -7.31
CA PRO A 179 -2.41 -20.17 -7.66
C PRO A 179 -1.88 -21.51 -8.17
#